data_156e7d49bd5994adb56f5d7512fa70bb
#
_entry.id   156e7d49bd5994adb56f5d7512fa70bb
#
_cell.length_a   1.000
_cell.length_b   1.000
_cell.length_c   1.000
_cell.angle_alpha   90.00
_cell.angle_beta   90.00
_cell.angle_gamma   90.00
#
_symmetry.space_group_name_H-M   'P 1'
#
loop_
_entity.id
_entity.type
_entity.pdbx_description
1 polymer ?
#
loop_
_entity_poly.entity_id
_entity_poly.type
_entity_poly.pdbx_seq_one_letter_code
_entity_poly.pdbx_strand_id
1 'polypeptide(L)'
;MTTDEERLTVVNVVASTRVAEELDLPDIAIQLNCEYEPEQFPGVVYRVTDPKLAILMFRSGRAVCTGGKNEDNIHTGIERMIDDLRAAGIETWDLDQVEIEVQNMVATYALHYPED
;
A
#
# COMPACT_ATOMS: atom_id res chain seq x y z
N MET A 1 16.57 21.61 -16.78
CA MET A 1 15.72 21.75 -16.83
C MET A 1 14.86 20.68 -17.07
N THR A 2 15.19 19.84 -17.76
CA THR A 2 14.36 18.80 -17.97
C THR A 2 14.13 18.09 -16.71
N THR A 3 15.02 18.13 -15.79
CA THR A 3 14.82 17.48 -14.56
C THR A 3 13.58 17.93 -13.85
N ASP A 4 13.30 19.20 -13.90
CA ASP A 4 12.11 19.68 -13.26
C ASP A 4 10.89 19.17 -13.95
N GLU A 5 10.92 19.08 -15.24
CA GLU A 5 9.80 18.59 -15.94
C GLU A 5 9.58 17.13 -15.64
N GLU A 6 10.63 16.38 -15.48
CA GLU A 6 10.48 15.02 -15.16
C GLU A 6 9.85 14.84 -13.81
N ARG A 7 10.22 15.67 -12.87
CA ARG A 7 9.64 15.56 -11.58
C ARG A 7 8.17 15.90 -11.60
N LEU A 8 7.78 16.84 -12.43
CA LEU A 8 6.39 17.19 -12.52
C LEU A 8 5.54 16.06 -13.07
N THR A 9 6.14 15.15 -13.80
CA THR A 9 5.35 14.07 -14.35
C THR A 9 5.33 12.85 -13.43
N VAL A 10 6.08 12.86 -12.35
CA VAL A 10 6.05 11.73 -11.45
C VAL A 10 4.84 11.86 -10.57
N VAL A 11 4.00 10.86 -10.60
CA VAL A 11 2.76 10.88 -9.87
C VAL A 11 2.69 9.67 -8.99
N ASN A 12 2.24 9.85 -7.77
CA ASN A 12 1.98 8.75 -6.88
C ASN A 12 0.51 8.67 -6.63
N VAL A 13 -0.05 7.50 -6.80
CA VAL A 13 -1.44 7.26 -6.46
C VAL A 13 -1.46 6.65 -5.09
N VAL A 14 -2.21 7.23 -4.19
CA VAL A 14 -2.34 6.73 -2.83
C VAL A 14 -3.78 6.31 -2.64
N ALA A 15 -3.96 5.12 -2.15
CA ALA A 15 -5.29 4.60 -1.93
C ALA A 15 -5.38 3.96 -0.57
N SER A 16 -6.54 3.99 0.04
CA SER A 16 -6.75 3.32 1.31
C SER A 16 -7.87 2.32 1.15
N THR A 17 -7.82 1.30 1.98
CA THR A 17 -8.83 0.28 1.96
C THR A 17 -8.87 -0.38 3.31
N ARG A 18 -9.78 -1.31 3.49
CA ARG A 18 -9.83 -2.13 4.68
C ARG A 18 -10.12 -3.54 4.20
N VAL A 19 -9.34 -4.49 4.64
CA VAL A 19 -9.43 -5.85 4.13
C VAL A 19 -9.84 -6.86 5.18
N ALA A 20 -9.93 -6.43 6.43
CA ALA A 20 -10.30 -7.33 7.51
C ALA A 20 -10.75 -6.51 8.70
N GLU A 21 -11.35 -7.15 9.68
CA GLU A 21 -11.71 -6.45 10.89
C GLU A 21 -10.50 -6.24 11.77
N GLU A 22 -9.56 -7.13 11.68
CA GLU A 22 -8.36 -7.06 12.47
C GLU A 22 -7.30 -7.86 11.79
N LEU A 23 -6.06 -7.47 11.94
CA LEU A 23 -4.94 -8.22 11.38
C LEU A 23 -3.89 -8.42 12.46
N ASP A 24 -3.32 -9.62 12.46
CA ASP A 24 -2.26 -9.96 13.42
C ASP A 24 -0.95 -9.61 12.73
N LEU A 25 -0.43 -8.43 12.99
CA LEU A 25 0.73 -7.95 12.28
C LEU A 25 1.98 -8.79 12.49
N PRO A 26 2.30 -9.22 13.72
CA PRO A 26 3.48 -10.07 13.86
C PRO A 26 3.38 -11.36 13.04
N ASP A 27 2.19 -11.94 12.99
CA ASP A 27 2.01 -13.16 12.23
C ASP A 27 2.18 -12.88 10.74
N ILE A 28 1.62 -11.80 10.25
CA ILE A 28 1.75 -11.45 8.86
C ILE A 28 3.22 -11.23 8.51
N ALA A 29 3.95 -10.57 9.38
CA ALA A 29 5.35 -10.30 9.12
C ALA A 29 6.12 -11.61 8.97
N ILE A 30 5.80 -12.60 9.78
CA ILE A 30 6.48 -13.88 9.71
C ILE A 30 6.05 -14.66 8.49
N GLN A 31 4.75 -14.76 8.26
CA GLN A 31 4.23 -15.58 7.19
C GLN A 31 4.59 -15.05 5.81
N LEU A 32 4.58 -13.75 5.65
CA LEU A 32 4.85 -13.14 4.36
C LEU A 32 6.24 -12.52 4.27
N ASN A 33 7.02 -12.66 5.33
CA ASN A 33 8.38 -12.14 5.37
C ASN A 33 8.39 -10.64 5.07
N CYS A 34 7.55 -9.90 5.76
CA CYS A 34 7.43 -8.48 5.58
C CYS A 34 8.12 -7.72 6.69
N GLU A 35 8.41 -6.46 6.45
CA GLU A 35 9.02 -5.63 7.45
C GLU A 35 8.01 -5.21 8.49
N TYR A 36 8.35 -5.35 9.74
CA TYR A 36 7.48 -4.91 10.81
C TYR A 36 8.36 -4.46 11.97
N GLU A 37 8.40 -3.16 12.19
CA GLU A 37 9.18 -2.60 13.28
C GLU A 37 8.28 -1.66 14.07
N PRO A 38 7.50 -2.19 14.99
CA PRO A 38 6.48 -1.40 15.65
C PRO A 38 7.01 -0.20 16.42
N GLU A 39 8.27 -0.21 16.76
CA GLU A 39 8.84 0.92 17.45
C GLU A 39 9.02 2.10 16.52
N GLN A 40 9.14 1.86 15.24
CA GLN A 40 9.31 2.92 14.30
C GLN A 40 8.04 3.23 13.55
N PHE A 41 7.23 2.23 13.27
CA PHE A 41 6.04 2.43 12.49
C PHE A 41 5.05 1.33 12.84
N PRO A 42 3.80 1.66 13.11
CA PRO A 42 2.82 0.68 13.60
C PRO A 42 2.21 -0.24 12.57
N GLY A 43 2.74 -0.30 11.39
CA GLY A 43 2.19 -1.14 10.33
C GLY A 43 3.21 -2.08 9.74
N VAL A 44 2.72 -3.06 9.00
CA VAL A 44 3.57 -3.99 8.28
C VAL A 44 3.71 -3.46 6.86
N VAL A 45 4.91 -3.50 6.32
CA VAL A 45 5.16 -3.03 4.97
C VAL A 45 5.23 -4.22 4.03
N TYR A 46 4.26 -4.30 3.14
CA TYR A 46 4.18 -5.35 2.14
C TYR A 46 4.55 -4.72 0.80
N ARG A 47 5.55 -5.25 0.13
CA ARG A 47 6.01 -4.68 -1.10
C ARG A 47 5.64 -5.54 -2.29
N VAL A 48 5.13 -4.90 -3.33
CA VAL A 48 4.82 -5.57 -4.58
C VAL A 48 5.85 -5.10 -5.58
N THR A 49 6.37 -5.99 -6.39
CA THR A 49 7.42 -5.62 -7.31
C THR A 49 6.95 -5.34 -8.72
N ASP A 50 5.81 -5.88 -9.13
CA ASP A 50 5.34 -5.67 -10.46
C ASP A 50 3.81 -5.67 -10.43
N PRO A 51 3.19 -4.53 -10.39
CA PRO A 51 3.77 -3.19 -10.38
C PRO A 51 4.45 -2.88 -9.07
N LYS A 52 5.32 -1.90 -9.07
CA LYS A 52 6.08 -1.60 -7.87
C LYS A 52 5.24 -0.76 -6.92
N LEU A 53 4.89 -1.33 -5.81
CA LEU A 53 4.02 -0.69 -4.84
C LEU A 53 4.44 -1.03 -3.44
N ALA A 54 4.06 -0.22 -2.49
CA ALA A 54 4.21 -0.54 -1.08
C ALA A 54 2.84 -0.44 -0.44
N ILE A 55 2.46 -1.45 0.31
CA ILE A 55 1.17 -1.47 0.99
C ILE A 55 1.44 -1.58 2.47
N LEU A 56 0.89 -0.64 3.23
CA LEU A 56 1.07 -0.62 4.66
C LEU A 56 -0.18 -1.18 5.30
N MET A 57 -0.04 -2.23 6.08
CA MET A 57 -1.18 -2.86 6.73
C MET A 57 -1.17 -2.56 8.20
N PHE A 58 -2.35 -2.28 8.75
CA PHE A 58 -2.48 -1.91 10.13
C PHE A 58 -3.35 -2.91 10.88
N ARG A 59 -3.18 -2.92 12.19
CA ARG A 59 -3.89 -3.88 13.01
C ARG A 59 -5.39 -3.79 12.87
N SER A 60 -5.91 -2.63 12.56
CA SER A 60 -7.35 -2.44 12.41
C SER A 60 -7.90 -3.09 11.13
N GLY A 61 -7.05 -3.69 10.32
CA GLY A 61 -7.48 -4.24 9.04
C GLY A 61 -7.38 -3.25 7.91
N ARG A 62 -7.00 -2.02 8.21
CA ARG A 62 -6.85 -1.03 7.16
C ARG A 62 -5.52 -1.18 6.46
N ALA A 63 -5.48 -0.76 5.22
CA ALA A 63 -4.27 -0.82 4.43
C ALA A 63 -4.18 0.43 3.56
N VAL A 64 -2.97 0.92 3.39
CA VAL A 64 -2.73 2.08 2.55
C VAL A 64 -1.75 1.66 1.48
N CYS A 65 -2.14 1.83 0.22
CA CYS A 65 -1.30 1.44 -0.90
C CYS A 65 -0.72 2.69 -1.53
N THR A 66 0.57 2.70 -1.75
CA THR A 66 1.22 3.85 -2.28
C THR A 66 2.25 3.44 -3.32
N GLY A 67 2.59 4.31 -4.22
CA GLY A 67 3.58 4.05 -5.24
C GLY A 67 3.01 3.70 -6.59
N GLY A 68 1.72 3.53 -6.70
CA GLY A 68 1.11 3.18 -7.97
C GLY A 68 1.09 4.35 -8.91
N LYS A 69 1.03 4.09 -10.20
CA LYS A 69 0.97 5.11 -11.19
C LYS A 69 -0.42 5.28 -11.75
N ASN A 70 -1.29 4.33 -11.49
CA ASN A 70 -2.69 4.45 -11.91
C ASN A 70 -3.51 3.54 -11.01
N GLU A 71 -4.82 3.58 -11.20
CA GLU A 71 -5.70 2.80 -10.36
C GLU A 71 -5.57 1.31 -10.57
N ASP A 72 -5.25 0.90 -11.79
CA ASP A 72 -5.10 -0.52 -12.06
C ASP A 72 -3.96 -1.10 -11.26
N ASN A 73 -2.87 -0.36 -11.10
CA ASN A 73 -1.76 -0.83 -10.30
C ASN A 73 -2.20 -1.06 -8.87
N ILE A 74 -3.01 -0.16 -8.34
CA ILE A 74 -3.48 -0.25 -6.97
C ILE A 74 -4.35 -1.49 -6.79
N HIS A 75 -5.29 -1.70 -7.70
CA HIS A 75 -6.17 -2.86 -7.59
C HIS A 75 -5.37 -4.15 -7.68
N THR A 76 -4.43 -4.21 -8.61
CA THR A 76 -3.61 -5.41 -8.76
C THR A 76 -2.81 -5.68 -7.49
N GLY A 77 -2.24 -4.63 -6.91
CA GLY A 77 -1.44 -4.81 -5.71
C GLY A 77 -2.25 -5.30 -4.54
N ILE A 78 -3.43 -4.72 -4.35
CA ILE A 78 -4.26 -5.11 -3.22
C ILE A 78 -4.78 -6.52 -3.41
N GLU A 79 -5.13 -6.90 -4.63
CA GLU A 79 -5.55 -8.27 -4.87
C GLU A 79 -4.45 -9.27 -4.58
N ARG A 80 -3.22 -8.95 -4.96
CA ARG A 80 -2.12 -9.83 -4.67
C ARG A 80 -1.88 -9.95 -3.19
N MET A 81 -2.00 -8.83 -2.48
CA MET A 81 -1.81 -8.86 -1.05
C MET A 81 -2.87 -9.74 -0.38
N ILE A 82 -4.12 -9.61 -0.80
CA ILE A 82 -5.18 -10.41 -0.22
C ILE A 82 -4.95 -11.89 -0.53
N ASP A 83 -4.54 -12.20 -1.75
CA ASP A 83 -4.27 -13.58 -2.11
C ASP A 83 -3.15 -14.15 -1.25
N ASP A 84 -2.10 -13.38 -1.02
CA ASP A 84 -1.00 -13.86 -0.19
C ASP A 84 -1.42 -14.04 1.26
N LEU A 85 -2.27 -13.14 1.77
CA LEU A 85 -2.76 -13.27 3.13
C LEU A 85 -3.60 -14.54 3.27
N ARG A 86 -4.45 -14.79 2.30
CA ARG A 86 -5.28 -15.99 2.37
C ARG A 86 -4.44 -17.25 2.21
N ALA A 87 -3.46 -17.22 1.36
CA ALA A 87 -2.58 -18.37 1.20
C ALA A 87 -1.82 -18.67 2.47
N ALA A 88 -1.58 -17.67 3.30
CA ALA A 88 -0.92 -17.86 4.56
C ALA A 88 -1.86 -18.22 5.70
N GLY A 89 -3.14 -18.35 5.40
CA GLY A 89 -4.11 -18.72 6.42
C GLY A 89 -4.67 -17.55 7.20
N ILE A 90 -4.45 -16.34 6.73
CA ILE A 90 -4.92 -15.15 7.43
C ILE A 90 -6.27 -14.77 6.89
N GLU A 91 -7.21 -14.51 7.78
CA GLU A 91 -8.57 -14.19 7.37
C GLU A 91 -8.68 -12.79 6.83
N THR A 92 -9.31 -12.65 5.69
CA THR A 92 -9.60 -11.35 5.11
C THR A 92 -11.02 -11.35 4.61
N TRP A 93 -11.54 -10.18 4.34
CA TRP A 93 -12.87 -10.06 3.73
C TRP A 93 -12.77 -10.52 2.27
N ASP A 94 -13.90 -10.85 1.68
CA ASP A 94 -13.96 -11.21 0.28
C ASP A 94 -13.68 -9.97 -0.55
N LEU A 95 -13.14 -10.16 -1.74
CA LEU A 95 -12.84 -9.03 -2.59
C LEU A 95 -14.07 -8.18 -2.86
N ASP A 96 -15.24 -8.78 -2.90
CA ASP A 96 -16.46 -8.02 -3.10
C ASP A 96 -16.71 -7.03 -1.99
N GLN A 97 -16.22 -7.30 -0.80
CA GLN A 97 -16.45 -6.45 0.35
C GLN A 97 -15.36 -5.43 0.55
N VAL A 98 -14.27 -5.56 -0.17
CA VAL A 98 -13.13 -4.67 -0.03
C VAL A 98 -13.33 -3.48 -0.94
N GLU A 99 -13.42 -2.30 -0.36
CA GLU A 99 -13.56 -1.08 -1.13
C GLU A 99 -12.25 -0.35 -1.14
N ILE A 100 -11.81 0.09 -2.30
CA ILE A 100 -10.56 0.78 -2.43
C ILE A 100 -10.87 2.23 -2.76
N GLU A 101 -10.41 3.11 -1.91
CA GLU A 101 -10.66 4.51 -2.08
C GLU A 101 -9.37 5.20 -2.51
N VAL A 102 -9.34 5.69 -3.74
CA VAL A 102 -8.17 6.38 -4.22
C VAL A 102 -8.20 7.77 -3.60
N GLN A 103 -7.18 8.07 -2.80
CA GLN A 103 -7.17 9.29 -2.04
C GLN A 103 -6.62 10.42 -2.83
N ASN A 104 -5.58 10.18 -3.58
CA ASN A 104 -4.92 11.29 -4.17
C ASN A 104 -3.93 10.90 -5.23
N MET A 105 -3.68 11.79 -6.17
CA MET A 105 -2.62 11.63 -7.12
C MET A 105 -1.75 12.86 -6.91
N VAL A 106 -0.60 12.66 -6.30
CA VAL A 106 0.22 13.78 -5.94
C VAL A 106 1.52 13.75 -6.69
N ALA A 107 1.90 14.85 -7.29
CA ALA A 107 3.18 14.95 -7.93
C ALA A 107 4.23 15.07 -6.84
N THR A 108 5.25 14.29 -6.96
CA THR A 108 6.28 14.29 -5.96
C THR A 108 6.89 15.66 -5.78
N TYR A 109 7.01 16.40 -6.89
CA TYR A 109 7.51 17.69 -6.85
C TYR A 109 6.76 18.53 -5.85
N ALA A 110 5.48 18.45 -5.83
CA ALA A 110 4.73 19.29 -4.96
C ALA A 110 4.98 18.98 -3.51
N LEU A 111 5.24 17.75 -3.25
CA LEU A 111 5.47 17.43 -1.92
C LEU A 111 6.77 17.90 -1.41
N HIS A 112 7.78 17.94 -2.30
CA HIS A 112 9.03 18.21 -1.81
C HIS A 112 9.37 19.62 -1.75
N TYR A 113 8.66 20.45 -2.49
CA TYR A 113 8.95 21.71 -2.56
C TYR A 113 8.86 22.51 -1.44
N PRO A 114 7.95 22.36 -0.68
CA PRO A 114 7.75 23.24 0.36
C PRO A 114 8.81 23.40 1.31
N GLU A 115 9.62 22.55 1.42
CA GLU A 115 10.55 22.72 2.35
C GLU A 115 11.46 23.69 2.07
N ASP A 116 11.49 24.18 1.04
CA ASP A 116 12.34 25.23 0.84
C ASP A 116 11.80 26.47 1.26
#